data_defba02e95cb27e0d18a375045e6dc39
#
_entry.id   defba02e95cb27e0d18a375045e6dc39
#
_cell.length_a   1.000
_cell.length_b   1.000
_cell.length_c   1.000
_cell.angle_alpha   90.00
_cell.angle_beta   90.00
_cell.angle_gamma   90.00
#
_symmetry.space_group_name_H-M   'P 1'
#
loop_
_entity.id
_entity.type
_entity.pdbx_description
1 polymer ?
#
loop_
_entity_poly.entity_id
_entity_poly.type
_entity_poly.pdbx_seq_one_letter_code
_entity_poly.pdbx_strand_id
1 'polypeptide(L)'
;MDSAYIPAPLPPRHPAGGFLSVLLPSWTKAKPAPDDKNLIPDGNVMPTTSQLVRKGRKDKITKSKSPALDNCPQRRGVCLQVYTRTPKKPNSALRKVAKVRLTNGQEVIAYIGGEGHNLQEHSIVLVRGGRVKDLPGVRYHIVRGALDTLGVDGRKQARSKYGAKRPKG
;
A
#
# COMPACT_ATOMS: atom_id res chain seq x y z
N MET A 1 -45.58 -18.57 -25.43
CA MET A 1 -45.28 -19.40 -24.22
C MET A 1 -44.79 -18.48 -23.14
N ASP A 2 -45.78 -18.03 -22.33
CA ASP A 2 -45.58 -16.98 -21.35
C ASP A 2 -44.94 -17.57 -20.08
N SER A 3 -43.76 -17.09 -19.75
CA SER A 3 -43.07 -17.44 -18.49
C SER A 3 -43.56 -16.47 -17.41
N ALA A 4 -44.47 -16.95 -16.57
CA ALA A 4 -45.03 -16.19 -15.46
C ALA A 4 -43.97 -15.88 -14.40
N TYR A 5 -43.72 -14.59 -14.17
CA TYR A 5 -42.94 -14.05 -13.08
C TYR A 5 -43.70 -14.20 -11.78
N ILE A 6 -43.19 -15.02 -10.84
CA ILE A 6 -43.73 -15.16 -9.50
C ILE A 6 -42.94 -14.23 -8.58
N PRO A 7 -43.58 -13.18 -8.00
CA PRO A 7 -42.91 -12.31 -7.03
C PRO A 7 -42.73 -13.03 -5.70
N ALA A 8 -41.57 -12.83 -5.06
CA ALA A 8 -41.20 -13.38 -3.78
C ALA A 8 -42.12 -12.83 -2.64
N PRO A 9 -42.46 -13.63 -1.61
CA PRO A 9 -43.29 -13.20 -0.50
C PRO A 9 -42.58 -12.18 0.40
N LEU A 10 -43.34 -11.16 0.82
CA LEU A 10 -42.91 -10.12 1.75
C LEU A 10 -42.66 -10.70 3.16
N PRO A 11 -41.67 -10.18 3.90
CA PRO A 11 -41.43 -10.60 5.29
C PRO A 11 -42.56 -10.17 6.24
N PRO A 12 -42.84 -10.92 7.30
CA PRO A 12 -43.92 -10.66 8.23
C PRO A 12 -43.68 -9.36 9.03
N ARG A 13 -44.76 -8.56 9.14
CA ARG A 13 -44.79 -7.36 9.98
C ARG A 13 -44.81 -7.77 11.44
N HIS A 14 -43.87 -7.25 12.22
CA HIS A 14 -43.91 -7.39 13.69
C HIS A 14 -45.10 -6.60 14.29
N PRO A 15 -45.84 -7.17 15.25
CA PRO A 15 -46.89 -6.46 15.96
C PRO A 15 -46.29 -5.43 16.93
N ALA A 16 -46.83 -4.23 16.90
CA ALA A 16 -46.62 -3.20 17.91
C ALA A 16 -47.25 -3.58 19.21
N GLY A 17 -46.57 -3.46 20.33
CA GLY A 17 -47.19 -3.48 21.63
C GLY A 17 -46.35 -4.19 22.69
N GLY A 18 -45.85 -3.43 23.66
CA GLY A 18 -45.28 -3.98 24.88
C GLY A 18 -44.21 -3.09 25.48
N PHE A 19 -44.61 -2.01 26.15
CA PHE A 19 -43.76 -1.30 27.10
C PHE A 19 -43.42 -2.26 28.25
N LEU A 20 -42.27 -2.89 28.20
CA LEU A 20 -41.62 -3.49 29.36
C LEU A 20 -40.45 -2.59 29.73
N SER A 21 -40.66 -1.79 30.78
CA SER A 21 -39.65 -1.05 31.51
C SER A 21 -38.62 -2.03 32.07
N VAL A 22 -37.58 -2.32 31.29
CA VAL A 22 -36.40 -3.03 31.79
C VAL A 22 -35.58 -2.03 32.59
N LEU A 23 -35.62 -2.16 33.92
CA LEU A 23 -34.70 -1.52 34.85
C LEU A 23 -33.28 -1.86 34.46
N LEU A 24 -32.59 -0.92 33.81
CA LEU A 24 -31.16 -1.01 33.53
C LEU A 24 -30.41 -0.87 34.87
N PRO A 25 -29.47 -1.76 35.21
CA PRO A 25 -28.65 -1.62 36.41
C PRO A 25 -27.74 -0.38 36.27
N SER A 26 -27.89 0.50 37.27
CA SER A 26 -27.27 1.83 37.36
C SER A 26 -25.78 1.83 37.75
N TRP A 27 -24.94 0.99 37.16
CA TRP A 27 -23.54 1.03 37.54
C TRP A 27 -22.53 0.80 36.38
N THR A 28 -22.82 1.28 35.22
CA THR A 28 -21.73 1.58 34.26
C THR A 28 -21.17 2.99 34.56
N LYS A 29 -20.41 3.11 35.66
CA LYS A 29 -19.46 4.22 35.74
C LYS A 29 -18.56 4.13 34.53
N ALA A 30 -18.87 4.94 33.53
CA ALA A 30 -17.96 5.18 32.40
C ALA A 30 -16.59 5.49 33.02
N LYS A 31 -15.56 4.71 32.66
CA LYS A 31 -14.18 5.06 32.99
C LYS A 31 -13.98 6.49 32.51
N PRO A 32 -13.51 7.43 33.36
CA PRO A 32 -13.19 8.75 32.89
C PRO A 32 -12.17 8.58 31.73
N ALA A 33 -12.44 9.27 30.63
CA ALA A 33 -11.49 9.36 29.55
C ALA A 33 -10.14 9.81 30.13
N PRO A 34 -9.00 9.24 29.68
CA PRO A 34 -7.71 9.69 30.17
C PRO A 34 -7.60 11.19 29.95
N ASP A 35 -7.39 11.92 31.05
CA ASP A 35 -7.24 13.38 31.02
C ASP A 35 -6.14 13.76 30.03
N ASP A 36 -6.55 14.30 28.90
CA ASP A 36 -5.67 14.87 27.86
C ASP A 36 -4.95 16.16 28.30
N LYS A 37 -4.89 16.41 29.60
CA LYS A 37 -4.25 17.62 30.17
C LYS A 37 -2.73 17.55 30.20
N ASN A 38 -2.09 16.55 29.58
CA ASN A 38 -0.64 16.50 29.38
C ASN A 38 -0.23 16.54 27.91
N LEU A 39 -0.99 17.23 27.05
CA LEU A 39 -0.42 17.75 25.82
C LEU A 39 0.62 18.81 26.23
N ILE A 40 1.87 18.40 26.31
CA ILE A 40 2.98 19.34 26.29
C ILE A 40 2.95 19.95 24.89
N PRO A 41 2.71 21.27 24.75
CA PRO A 41 2.83 21.90 23.44
C PRO A 41 4.26 21.65 22.94
N ASP A 42 4.40 21.42 21.64
CA ASP A 42 5.65 21.10 20.93
C ASP A 42 6.72 22.21 21.03
N GLY A 43 6.96 22.70 22.22
CA GLY A 43 8.15 23.43 22.57
C GLY A 43 9.21 22.42 22.96
N ASN A 44 10.37 22.51 22.34
CA ASN A 44 11.56 21.69 22.53
C ASN A 44 12.09 21.77 23.99
N VAL A 45 11.25 21.36 24.95
CA VAL A 45 11.60 21.36 26.37
C VAL A 45 12.32 20.04 26.67
N MET A 46 13.59 20.16 27.02
CA MET A 46 14.36 19.01 27.46
C MET A 46 13.73 18.41 28.72
N PRO A 47 13.35 17.13 28.72
CA PRO A 47 12.77 16.50 29.90
C PRO A 47 13.80 16.45 31.03
N THR A 48 13.35 16.67 32.25
CA THR A 48 14.21 16.55 33.44
C THR A 48 14.59 15.09 33.70
N THR A 49 15.68 14.87 34.43
CA THR A 49 16.15 13.53 34.81
C THR A 49 15.06 12.72 35.52
N SER A 50 14.32 13.34 36.43
CA SER A 50 13.22 12.69 37.14
C SER A 50 12.06 12.29 36.20
N GLN A 51 11.77 13.08 35.17
CA GLN A 51 10.78 12.74 34.15
C GLN A 51 11.24 11.55 33.30
N LEU A 52 12.52 11.49 32.93
CA LEU A 52 13.08 10.38 32.17
C LEU A 52 13.15 9.08 32.98
N VAL A 53 13.38 9.14 34.29
CA VAL A 53 13.34 7.98 35.17
C VAL A 53 11.92 7.42 35.28
N ARG A 54 10.91 8.28 35.40
CA ARG A 54 9.49 7.85 35.49
C ARG A 54 8.91 7.39 34.17
N LYS A 55 9.22 8.12 33.09
CA LYS A 55 8.73 7.85 31.72
C LYS A 55 9.96 7.76 30.81
N GLY A 56 10.51 6.55 30.65
CA GLY A 56 11.61 6.34 29.72
C GLY A 56 11.32 6.92 28.33
N ARG A 57 12.37 7.17 27.54
CA ARG A 57 12.23 7.64 26.16
C ARG A 57 11.46 6.61 25.33
N LYS A 58 10.45 7.08 24.60
CA LYS A 58 9.73 6.25 23.61
C LYS A 58 10.42 6.40 22.26
N ASP A 59 10.77 5.28 21.66
CA ASP A 59 11.29 5.28 20.29
C ASP A 59 10.26 5.79 19.30
N LYS A 60 10.69 6.65 18.36
CA LYS A 60 9.82 7.13 17.30
C LYS A 60 9.54 6.00 16.32
N ILE A 61 8.28 5.60 16.21
CA ILE A 61 7.86 4.61 15.21
C ILE A 61 7.89 5.24 13.83
N THR A 62 8.84 4.83 13.00
CA THR A 62 8.92 5.26 11.60
C THR A 62 8.10 4.34 10.71
N LYS A 63 7.14 4.88 9.97
CA LYS A 63 6.36 4.11 8.99
C LYS A 63 7.24 3.71 7.80
N SER A 64 7.16 2.45 7.38
CA SER A 64 7.86 1.98 6.18
C SER A 64 7.41 2.74 4.94
N LYS A 65 8.36 3.07 4.03
CA LYS A 65 8.07 3.70 2.73
C LYS A 65 7.48 2.71 1.72
N SER A 66 7.68 1.42 1.92
CA SER A 66 7.21 0.32 1.06
C SER A 66 6.47 -0.76 1.86
N PRO A 67 5.27 -0.47 2.38
CA PRO A 67 4.56 -1.37 3.28
C PRO A 67 4.21 -2.73 2.65
N ALA A 68 3.96 -2.79 1.35
CA ALA A 68 3.58 -4.04 0.69
C ALA A 68 4.72 -5.08 0.58
N LEU A 69 5.95 -4.73 0.91
CA LEU A 69 7.06 -5.68 0.91
C LEU A 69 7.23 -6.40 2.26
N ASP A 70 6.57 -5.98 3.34
CA ASP A 70 6.63 -6.58 4.68
C ASP A 70 8.07 -6.85 5.13
N ASN A 71 8.90 -5.81 5.15
CA ASN A 71 10.33 -5.83 5.48
C ASN A 71 11.23 -6.70 4.57
N CYS A 72 10.70 -7.29 3.51
CA CYS A 72 11.50 -7.96 2.50
C CYS A 72 12.13 -6.95 1.54
N PRO A 73 13.38 -7.16 1.07
CA PRO A 73 14.02 -6.25 0.10
C PRO A 73 13.32 -6.27 -1.26
N GLN A 74 12.80 -7.41 -1.66
CA GLN A 74 12.11 -7.65 -2.94
C GLN A 74 11.04 -8.73 -2.75
N ARG A 75 9.98 -8.67 -3.58
CA ARG A 75 8.96 -9.71 -3.64
C ARG A 75 8.61 -10.05 -5.08
N ARG A 76 8.32 -11.32 -5.30
CA ARG A 76 7.76 -11.82 -6.56
C ARG A 76 6.28 -11.45 -6.65
N GLY A 77 5.83 -11.18 -7.87
CA GLY A 77 4.42 -10.93 -8.16
C GLY A 77 4.08 -11.27 -9.60
N VAL A 78 2.81 -11.22 -9.92
CA VAL A 78 2.26 -11.46 -11.25
C VAL A 78 1.65 -10.15 -11.77
N CYS A 79 1.97 -9.77 -13.00
CA CYS A 79 1.36 -8.61 -13.64
C CYS A 79 -0.12 -8.87 -13.94
N LEU A 80 -1.00 -8.03 -13.42
CA LEU A 80 -2.44 -8.05 -13.73
C LEU A 80 -2.74 -7.20 -14.95
N GLN A 81 -2.07 -6.05 -15.07
CA GLN A 81 -2.28 -5.10 -16.16
C GLN A 81 -1.01 -4.30 -16.39
N VAL A 82 -0.68 -4.02 -17.62
CA VAL A 82 0.43 -3.15 -18.02
C VAL A 82 -0.13 -1.97 -18.80
N TYR A 83 0.17 -0.75 -18.36
CA TYR A 83 -0.35 0.47 -18.97
C TYR A 83 0.61 1.65 -18.83
N THR A 84 0.25 2.78 -19.43
CA THR A 84 1.02 4.02 -19.32
C THR A 84 0.31 5.01 -18.41
N ARG A 85 1.09 5.82 -17.71
CA ARG A 85 0.58 6.87 -16.84
C ARG A 85 1.32 8.18 -17.08
N THR A 86 0.58 9.27 -17.11
CA THR A 86 1.16 10.62 -17.23
C THR A 86 1.71 11.07 -15.87
N PRO A 87 2.88 11.74 -15.84
CA PRO A 87 3.43 12.31 -14.63
C PRO A 87 2.65 13.55 -14.18
N LYS A 88 2.95 14.01 -12.97
CA LYS A 88 2.43 15.29 -12.48
C LYS A 88 3.16 16.46 -13.17
N LYS A 89 2.48 17.62 -13.25
CA LYS A 89 3.10 18.88 -13.69
C LYS A 89 4.37 19.19 -12.86
N PRO A 90 5.45 19.73 -13.43
CA PRO A 90 5.58 20.29 -14.77
C PRO A 90 5.97 19.28 -15.86
N ASN A 91 6.15 17.99 -15.55
CA ASN A 91 6.64 16.99 -16.50
C ASN A 91 5.53 16.44 -17.39
N SER A 92 5.88 16.04 -18.63
CA SER A 92 4.99 15.37 -19.58
C SER A 92 5.72 14.17 -20.18
N ALA A 93 5.12 13.01 -20.11
CA ALA A 93 5.61 11.76 -20.71
C ALA A 93 4.57 10.64 -20.55
N LEU A 94 4.74 9.54 -21.25
CA LEU A 94 4.00 8.30 -21.05
C LEU A 94 4.85 7.30 -20.26
N ARG A 95 4.77 7.35 -18.93
CA ARG A 95 5.54 6.46 -18.05
C ARG A 95 4.91 5.08 -18.01
N LYS A 96 5.70 4.03 -18.24
CA LYS A 96 5.24 2.65 -18.23
C LYS A 96 5.13 2.16 -16.79
N VAL A 97 3.95 1.63 -16.44
CA VAL A 97 3.66 1.08 -15.12
C VAL A 97 2.91 -0.25 -15.26
N ALA A 98 3.05 -1.10 -14.27
CA ALA A 98 2.30 -2.33 -14.19
C ALA A 98 1.57 -2.42 -12.84
N LYS A 99 0.34 -2.90 -12.86
CA LYS A 99 -0.39 -3.34 -11.68
C LYS A 99 0.01 -4.78 -11.40
N VAL A 100 0.62 -5.02 -10.25
CA VAL A 100 1.20 -6.31 -9.88
C VAL A 100 0.56 -6.83 -8.61
N ARG A 101 0.12 -8.09 -8.60
CA ARG A 101 -0.27 -8.82 -7.41
C ARG A 101 0.94 -9.55 -6.85
N LEU A 102 1.35 -9.17 -5.65
CA LEU A 102 2.45 -9.79 -4.94
C LEU A 102 2.05 -11.15 -4.33
N THR A 103 3.04 -11.96 -3.96
CA THR A 103 2.83 -13.26 -3.31
C THR A 103 2.09 -13.19 -1.96
N ASN A 104 2.08 -12.02 -1.30
CA ASN A 104 1.28 -11.78 -0.08
C ASN A 104 -0.17 -11.34 -0.36
N GLY A 105 -0.63 -11.42 -1.61
CA GLY A 105 -1.97 -11.03 -2.03
C GLY A 105 -2.20 -9.53 -2.24
N GLN A 106 -1.26 -8.68 -1.87
CA GLN A 106 -1.39 -7.23 -2.04
C GLN A 106 -1.19 -6.81 -3.51
N GLU A 107 -2.02 -5.89 -3.97
CA GLU A 107 -1.90 -5.30 -5.31
C GLU A 107 -1.18 -3.96 -5.22
N VAL A 108 -0.16 -3.79 -6.04
CA VAL A 108 0.66 -2.58 -6.08
C VAL A 108 0.87 -2.09 -7.51
N ILE A 109 1.06 -0.78 -7.65
CA ILE A 109 1.48 -0.20 -8.92
C ILE A 109 3.00 -0.04 -8.88
N ALA A 110 3.69 -0.70 -9.82
CA ALA A 110 5.13 -0.68 -9.94
C ALA A 110 5.57 -0.02 -11.24
N TYR A 111 6.63 0.77 -11.19
CA TYR A 111 7.22 1.45 -12.35
C TYR A 111 8.16 0.52 -13.10
N ILE A 112 8.05 0.53 -14.43
CA ILE A 112 8.96 -0.20 -15.33
C ILE A 112 10.02 0.78 -15.79
N GLY A 113 11.26 0.62 -15.32
CA GLY A 113 12.38 1.47 -15.69
C GLY A 113 13.00 1.07 -17.03
N GLY A 114 13.66 2.03 -17.70
CA GLY A 114 14.35 1.82 -18.96
C GLY A 114 13.48 2.07 -20.19
N GLU A 115 14.08 1.95 -21.36
CA GLU A 115 13.42 2.09 -22.66
C GLU A 115 12.96 0.72 -23.15
N GLY A 116 11.69 0.63 -23.54
CA GLY A 116 11.05 -0.61 -23.95
C GLY A 116 10.90 -1.65 -22.84
N HIS A 117 9.98 -2.56 -23.00
CA HIS A 117 9.77 -3.70 -22.12
C HIS A 117 9.01 -4.81 -22.87
N ASN A 118 9.14 -6.04 -22.37
CA ASN A 118 8.45 -7.23 -22.88
C ASN A 118 7.32 -7.70 -21.97
N LEU A 119 6.98 -6.93 -20.92
CA LEU A 119 5.97 -7.35 -19.95
C LEU A 119 4.57 -7.29 -20.53
N GLN A 120 3.82 -8.36 -20.26
CA GLN A 120 2.42 -8.53 -20.60
C GLN A 120 1.62 -8.92 -19.36
N GLU A 121 0.32 -9.13 -19.50
CA GLU A 121 -0.50 -9.73 -18.45
C GLU A 121 0.03 -11.12 -18.12
N HIS A 122 -0.08 -11.49 -16.84
CA HIS A 122 0.41 -12.75 -16.27
C HIS A 122 1.94 -12.95 -16.25
N SER A 123 2.74 -11.98 -16.71
CA SER A 123 4.20 -12.05 -16.56
C SER A 123 4.59 -12.05 -15.08
N ILE A 124 5.52 -12.94 -14.73
CA ILE A 124 6.07 -13.03 -13.37
C ILE A 124 7.20 -12.02 -13.24
N VAL A 125 7.11 -11.16 -12.24
CA VAL A 125 8.07 -10.06 -12.04
C VAL A 125 8.59 -10.01 -10.62
N LEU A 126 9.78 -9.44 -10.46
CA LEU A 126 10.37 -9.14 -9.16
C LEU A 126 10.18 -7.64 -8.87
N VAL A 127 9.56 -7.33 -7.73
CA VAL A 127 9.23 -5.97 -7.32
C VAL A 127 10.12 -5.57 -6.15
N ARG A 128 10.71 -4.38 -6.23
CA ARG A 128 11.48 -3.74 -5.16
C ARG A 128 10.83 -2.44 -4.71
N GLY A 129 11.17 -1.99 -3.52
CA GLY A 129 10.78 -0.67 -3.04
C GLY A 129 11.51 0.45 -3.78
N GLY A 130 10.91 1.62 -3.76
CA GLY A 130 11.45 2.85 -4.34
C GLY A 130 10.33 3.72 -4.89
N ARG A 131 10.21 4.94 -4.35
CA ARG A 131 9.20 5.89 -4.81
C ARG A 131 9.62 6.55 -6.11
N VAL A 132 8.68 6.68 -7.05
CA VAL A 132 8.84 7.51 -8.24
C VAL A 132 8.30 8.92 -7.94
N LYS A 133 9.18 9.93 -7.94
CA LYS A 133 8.81 11.31 -7.59
C LYS A 133 7.77 11.89 -8.55
N ASP A 134 7.85 11.53 -9.82
CA ASP A 134 6.98 11.98 -10.90
C ASP A 134 5.55 11.41 -10.87
N LEU A 135 5.39 10.19 -10.34
CA LEU A 135 4.14 9.46 -10.40
C LEU A 135 3.49 9.38 -9.02
N PRO A 136 2.36 10.06 -8.79
CA PRO A 136 1.65 9.97 -7.52
C PRO A 136 1.20 8.54 -7.23
N GLY A 137 1.47 8.05 -6.01
CA GLY A 137 1.04 6.73 -5.55
C GLY A 137 1.93 5.56 -5.99
N VAL A 138 2.93 5.76 -6.85
CA VAL A 138 3.87 4.71 -7.27
C VAL A 138 5.07 4.66 -6.31
N ARG A 139 5.15 3.60 -5.51
CA ARG A 139 6.19 3.39 -4.48
C ARG A 139 7.09 2.21 -4.76
N TYR A 140 6.92 1.54 -5.90
CA TYR A 140 7.60 0.29 -6.24
C TYR A 140 8.16 0.35 -7.65
N HIS A 141 9.22 -0.42 -7.87
CA HIS A 141 9.85 -0.59 -9.18
C HIS A 141 9.92 -2.07 -9.52
N ILE A 142 9.82 -2.39 -10.80
CA ILE A 142 10.12 -3.71 -11.32
C ILE A 142 11.63 -3.82 -11.56
N VAL A 143 12.21 -4.94 -11.13
CA VAL A 143 13.63 -5.24 -11.36
C VAL A 143 13.79 -5.79 -12.77
N ARG A 144 14.60 -5.11 -13.59
CA ARG A 144 14.89 -5.51 -14.97
C ARG A 144 15.92 -6.65 -15.00
N GLY A 145 15.78 -7.55 -15.97
CA GLY A 145 16.68 -8.69 -16.13
C GLY A 145 16.47 -9.82 -15.13
N ALA A 146 15.34 -9.86 -14.45
CA ALA A 146 14.96 -10.89 -13.49
C ALA A 146 13.62 -11.50 -13.87
N LEU A 147 13.47 -12.82 -13.71
CA LEU A 147 12.28 -13.59 -14.07
C LEU A 147 11.88 -13.32 -15.54
N ASP A 148 10.63 -12.98 -15.82
CA ASP A 148 10.14 -12.74 -17.18
C ASP A 148 10.51 -11.36 -17.74
N THR A 149 11.13 -10.50 -16.93
CA THR A 149 11.50 -9.15 -17.35
C THR A 149 12.87 -9.14 -18.05
N LEU A 150 12.90 -8.84 -19.33
CA LEU A 150 14.16 -8.66 -20.05
C LEU A 150 14.94 -7.43 -19.57
N GLY A 151 16.25 -7.48 -19.69
CA GLY A 151 17.11 -6.31 -19.52
C GLY A 151 16.87 -5.26 -20.63
N VAL A 152 17.46 -4.09 -20.48
CA VAL A 152 17.43 -3.05 -21.51
C VAL A 152 18.57 -3.31 -22.48
N ASP A 153 18.25 -3.44 -23.78
CA ASP A 153 19.23 -3.66 -24.82
C ASP A 153 20.12 -2.43 -25.05
N GLY A 154 21.35 -2.66 -25.44
CA GLY A 154 22.32 -1.60 -25.78
C GLY A 154 22.76 -0.73 -24.59
N ARG A 155 22.31 -1.00 -23.38
CA ARG A 155 22.64 -0.18 -22.22
C ARG A 155 24.07 -0.41 -21.76
N LYS A 156 24.92 0.65 -21.85
CA LYS A 156 26.32 0.61 -21.41
C LYS A 156 26.54 1.11 -20.00
N GLN A 157 25.84 2.17 -19.58
CA GLN A 157 25.96 2.76 -18.25
C GLN A 157 24.90 2.23 -17.28
N ALA A 158 25.27 2.08 -16.01
CA ALA A 158 24.40 1.58 -14.94
C ALA A 158 23.69 0.25 -15.28
N ARG A 159 24.40 -0.66 -15.93
CA ARG A 159 23.86 -1.92 -16.45
C ARG A 159 23.13 -2.75 -15.42
N SER A 160 23.64 -2.85 -14.20
CA SER A 160 23.04 -3.61 -13.11
C SER A 160 21.63 -3.11 -12.72
N LYS A 161 21.37 -1.80 -12.85
CA LYS A 161 20.05 -1.22 -12.58
C LYS A 161 19.02 -1.57 -13.65
N TYR A 162 19.48 -1.88 -14.87
CA TYR A 162 18.63 -2.14 -16.04
C TYR A 162 18.74 -3.58 -16.55
N GLY A 163 19.40 -4.46 -15.81
CA GLY A 163 19.50 -5.87 -16.16
C GLY A 163 20.29 -6.15 -17.44
N ALA A 164 21.15 -5.22 -17.89
CA ALA A 164 21.95 -5.40 -19.09
C ALA A 164 23.22 -6.22 -18.80
N LYS A 165 23.44 -7.25 -19.60
CA LYS A 165 24.64 -8.10 -19.51
C LYS A 165 25.89 -7.33 -19.98
N ARG A 166 27.07 -7.75 -19.53
CA ARG A 166 28.35 -7.23 -20.06
C ARG A 166 28.49 -7.63 -21.51
N PRO A 167 28.83 -6.70 -22.44
CA PRO A 167 29.12 -7.08 -23.80
C PRO A 167 30.31 -8.05 -23.80
N LYS A 168 30.17 -9.11 -24.58
CA LYS A 168 31.32 -10.00 -24.87
C LYS A 168 32.25 -9.21 -25.77
N GLY A 169 33.47 -9.02 -25.36
CA GLY A 169 34.54 -8.47 -26.20
C GLY A 169 34.91 -9.45 -27.27
#